data_2e0cf2640bade8694a90ca9c3dfcc1ae
#
_entry.id   2e0cf2640bade8694a90ca9c3dfcc1ae
#
_cell.length_a   1.000
_cell.length_b   1.000
_cell.length_c   1.000
_cell.angle_alpha   90.00
_cell.angle_beta   90.00
_cell.angle_gamma   90.00
#
_symmetry.space_group_name_H-M   'P 1'
#
loop_
_entity.id
_entity.type
_entity.pdbx_description
1 polymer ?
#
loop_
_entity_poly.entity_id
_entity_poly.type
_entity_poly.pdbx_seq_one_letter_code
_entity_poly.pdbx_strand_id
1 'polypeptide(L)'
;MKMMKKWLSLLLCGVLLLSTGGLFAACGKQTDDGTTNATDAAKSQVTLRYLNFKPEVAGVYEKIAKAYKEETGVNVIVETAANNQYESTLTAKMATAEAPTLFQINGPKGYANWAPYCADLSDTKLYEHLTDKSLAVTSDGKVYGIPYVVEGYGIIYNEAITDKYFALKDRDSKYKSMDEVRSFAALKSVADDMQKHKKELGIEGVFAATSLKSGEDWRWQTHLMNVPIYYEFKQNKVDLTTDATKEITFSFGDNFKNIFDLYLTDSTVEAKKCGTKTVTDSMAEFALEKCAMVQNGNWAWEQIAGVTGNKVQADKIKFLPIYIGADGEENQGLCVGTENFYAINAKATEAQQKAAADFIYWLYSSDTGKKFVTDALGFIAPFDTFSAEDVPEDPLAEQVQLWMNKQGIYSIPWDFTVFPSQTFKQHFGSALLSYAQGRKTWAQVQENTVADWKSEAAASA
;
A
#
# COMPACT_ATOMS: atom_id res chain seq x y z
N MET A 1 -41.59 38.69 11.10
CA MET A 1 -42.83 39.01 10.32
C MET A 1 -42.95 37.99 9.22
N LYS A 2 -44.01 37.12 9.39
CA LYS A 2 -44.78 36.32 8.45
C LYS A 2 -44.00 35.38 7.50
N MET A 3 -44.00 34.10 7.75
CA MET A 3 -45.05 33.05 7.73
C MET A 3 -45.45 32.59 6.32
N MET A 4 -45.31 31.24 6.20
CA MET A 4 -46.31 30.33 5.59
C MET A 4 -46.19 30.15 4.07
N LYS A 5 -46.36 28.95 3.46
CA LYS A 5 -47.11 27.69 3.72
C LYS A 5 -46.61 26.65 2.76
N LYS A 6 -46.33 25.37 3.10
CA LYS A 6 -47.12 24.13 3.01
C LYS A 6 -48.04 24.00 1.77
N TRP A 7 -47.92 22.80 1.12
CA TRP A 7 -48.91 21.85 0.62
C TRP A 7 -48.16 20.80 -0.21
N LEU A 8 -48.02 19.56 0.06
CA LEU A 8 -48.85 18.39 0.32
C LEU A 8 -49.82 18.10 -0.82
N SER A 9 -49.61 16.99 -1.53
CA SER A 9 -50.70 16.10 -1.98
C SER A 9 -50.17 14.77 -2.49
N LEU A 10 -50.59 13.73 -1.84
CA LEU A 10 -50.74 12.32 -2.25
C LEU A 10 -51.76 12.18 -3.37
N LEU A 11 -51.63 11.04 -4.13
CA LEU A 11 -52.71 10.16 -4.66
C LEU A 11 -52.02 9.18 -5.60
N LEU A 12 -51.88 7.89 -5.40
CA LEU A 12 -52.75 6.75 -5.08
C LEU A 12 -53.47 6.16 -6.33
N CYS A 13 -53.38 4.81 -6.41
CA CYS A 13 -54.15 3.85 -7.18
C CYS A 13 -53.84 3.77 -8.69
N GLY A 14 -53.43 2.68 -9.28
CA GLY A 14 -53.86 1.28 -9.10
C GLY A 14 -54.83 0.90 -10.22
N VAL A 15 -54.41 0.00 -11.12
CA VAL A 15 -55.34 -0.94 -11.79
C VAL A 15 -54.58 -2.19 -12.26
N LEU A 16 -54.94 -3.32 -11.68
CA LEU A 16 -54.80 -4.65 -12.28
C LEU A 16 -55.75 -4.78 -13.47
N LEU A 17 -55.30 -5.47 -14.52
CA LEU A 17 -56.23 -6.33 -15.28
C LEU A 17 -55.45 -7.42 -16.05
N LEU A 18 -55.88 -8.63 -15.80
CA LEU A 18 -55.56 -9.89 -16.47
C LEU A 18 -56.11 -9.90 -17.91
N SER A 19 -55.41 -10.62 -18.82
CA SER A 19 -56.07 -11.40 -19.88
C SER A 19 -55.12 -12.51 -20.37
N THR A 20 -55.28 -13.68 -19.99
CA THR A 20 -55.69 -14.96 -20.60
C THR A 20 -55.39 -15.18 -22.08
N GLY A 21 -54.56 -16.19 -22.35
CA GLY A 21 -54.96 -17.31 -23.22
C GLY A 21 -54.59 -17.21 -24.69
N GLY A 22 -53.86 -18.21 -25.16
CA GLY A 22 -53.70 -18.52 -26.57
C GLY A 22 -52.73 -19.68 -26.81
N LEU A 23 -53.18 -20.90 -26.54
CA LEU A 23 -52.58 -22.13 -27.07
C LEU A 23 -52.83 -22.22 -28.57
N PHE A 24 -51.78 -22.42 -29.38
CA PHE A 24 -51.90 -23.11 -30.66
C PHE A 24 -50.78 -24.13 -30.81
N ALA A 25 -51.21 -25.37 -30.75
CA ALA A 25 -50.42 -26.52 -31.17
C ALA A 25 -50.49 -26.62 -32.70
N ALA A 26 -49.36 -26.81 -33.37
CA ALA A 26 -49.33 -27.34 -34.71
C ALA A 26 -48.18 -28.34 -34.85
N CYS A 27 -48.57 -29.61 -35.00
CA CYS A 27 -47.69 -30.68 -35.42
C CYS A 27 -47.30 -30.49 -36.91
N GLY A 28 -46.00 -30.71 -37.20
CA GLY A 28 -45.51 -30.79 -38.57
C GLY A 28 -44.18 -31.53 -38.64
N LYS A 29 -44.28 -32.77 -39.01
CA LYS A 29 -43.36 -33.79 -39.54
C LYS A 29 -41.85 -33.51 -39.60
N GLN A 30 -41.18 -34.49 -39.03
CA GLN A 30 -39.81 -34.91 -39.12
C GLN A 30 -39.34 -35.14 -40.57
N THR A 31 -38.19 -34.58 -40.93
CA THR A 31 -37.28 -35.18 -41.93
C THR A 31 -35.87 -35.08 -41.38
N ASP A 32 -35.29 -36.25 -41.18
CA ASP A 32 -33.86 -36.45 -40.90
C ASP A 32 -33.04 -35.92 -42.09
N ASP A 33 -32.03 -35.12 -41.80
CA ASP A 33 -30.70 -35.32 -42.34
C ASP A 33 -29.71 -34.27 -41.78
N GLY A 34 -28.49 -34.73 -41.44
CA GLY A 34 -27.33 -33.87 -41.43
C GLY A 34 -26.76 -33.47 -40.08
N THR A 35 -25.89 -34.33 -39.57
CA THR A 35 -24.79 -34.06 -38.64
C THR A 35 -24.37 -32.60 -38.59
N THR A 36 -24.74 -31.90 -37.53
CA THR A 36 -24.08 -30.68 -37.12
C THR A 36 -23.54 -30.88 -35.72
N ASN A 37 -22.20 -30.75 -35.64
CA ASN A 37 -21.42 -30.84 -34.41
C ASN A 37 -22.03 -30.00 -33.28
N ALA A 38 -22.56 -30.67 -32.28
CA ALA A 38 -22.92 -30.08 -30.99
C ALA A 38 -21.61 -29.85 -30.18
N THR A 39 -20.88 -28.80 -30.50
CA THR A 39 -19.71 -28.33 -29.72
C THR A 39 -19.69 -26.83 -29.56
N ASP A 40 -20.85 -26.21 -29.44
CA ASP A 40 -21.01 -24.87 -28.88
C ASP A 40 -22.05 -24.90 -27.75
N ALA A 41 -21.78 -25.76 -26.74
CA ALA A 41 -22.37 -25.57 -25.44
C ALA A 41 -21.86 -24.22 -24.94
N ALA A 42 -22.75 -23.26 -24.80
CA ALA A 42 -22.50 -21.95 -24.23
C ALA A 42 -21.57 -22.12 -23.01
N LYS A 43 -20.28 -21.77 -23.16
CA LYS A 43 -19.39 -21.56 -22.03
C LYS A 43 -20.08 -20.48 -21.20
N SER A 44 -20.67 -20.88 -20.06
CA SER A 44 -21.17 -19.90 -19.09
C SER A 44 -19.99 -18.99 -18.83
N GLN A 45 -20.12 -17.73 -19.23
CA GLN A 45 -19.04 -16.77 -19.17
C GLN A 45 -18.72 -16.52 -17.71
N VAL A 46 -17.62 -17.15 -17.19
CA VAL A 46 -17.21 -17.00 -15.82
C VAL A 46 -16.90 -15.53 -15.58
N THR A 47 -17.53 -14.96 -14.58
CA THR A 47 -17.23 -13.60 -14.13
C THR A 47 -16.37 -13.68 -12.89
N LEU A 48 -15.19 -13.08 -12.97
CA LEU A 48 -14.27 -12.92 -11.87
C LEU A 48 -14.54 -11.58 -11.16
N ARG A 49 -14.67 -11.59 -9.84
CA ARG A 49 -14.70 -10.39 -9.02
C ARG A 49 -13.37 -10.22 -8.28
N TYR A 50 -12.74 -9.08 -8.46
CA TYR A 50 -11.49 -8.73 -7.78
C TYR A 50 -11.70 -7.52 -6.87
N LEU A 51 -11.41 -7.66 -5.59
CA LEU A 51 -11.35 -6.54 -4.66
C LEU A 51 -9.90 -6.05 -4.52
N ASN A 52 -9.62 -4.89 -5.11
CA ASN A 52 -8.29 -4.28 -5.10
C ASN A 52 -8.07 -3.43 -3.84
N PHE A 53 -6.91 -3.59 -3.22
CA PHE A 53 -6.47 -2.86 -2.03
C PHE A 53 -5.95 -1.45 -2.35
N LYS A 54 -5.36 -1.23 -3.54
CA LYS A 54 -4.60 -0.02 -3.91
C LYS A 54 -5.47 0.99 -4.67
N PRO A 55 -6.00 2.04 -4.01
CA PRO A 55 -6.83 3.05 -4.66
C PRO A 55 -6.06 3.92 -5.66
N GLU A 56 -4.76 4.10 -5.47
CA GLU A 56 -3.89 4.90 -6.34
C GLU A 56 -3.81 4.35 -7.78
N VAL A 57 -4.01 3.05 -7.96
CA VAL A 57 -3.96 2.38 -9.27
C VAL A 57 -5.31 1.84 -9.75
N ALA A 58 -6.42 2.29 -9.16
CA ALA A 58 -7.76 1.82 -9.50
C ALA A 58 -8.07 1.89 -11.01
N GLY A 59 -7.78 3.02 -11.65
CA GLY A 59 -8.00 3.23 -13.08
C GLY A 59 -7.10 2.36 -13.98
N VAL A 60 -5.97 1.90 -13.47
CA VAL A 60 -5.10 0.94 -14.19
C VAL A 60 -5.74 -0.44 -14.18
N TYR A 61 -6.27 -0.90 -13.06
CA TYR A 61 -6.95 -2.19 -12.98
C TYR A 61 -8.21 -2.28 -13.85
N GLU A 62 -8.92 -1.16 -14.09
CA GLU A 62 -10.00 -1.12 -15.07
C GLU A 62 -9.51 -1.40 -16.49
N LYS A 63 -8.36 -0.83 -16.86
CA LYS A 63 -7.73 -1.08 -18.18
C LYS A 63 -7.22 -2.52 -18.30
N ILE A 64 -6.62 -3.07 -17.23
CA ILE A 64 -6.18 -4.47 -17.14
C ILE A 64 -7.37 -5.42 -17.35
N ALA A 65 -8.48 -5.19 -16.65
CA ALA A 65 -9.70 -6.00 -16.79
C ALA A 65 -10.25 -5.98 -18.23
N LYS A 66 -10.21 -4.82 -18.87
CA LYS A 66 -10.61 -4.67 -20.28
C LYS A 66 -9.71 -5.45 -21.22
N ALA A 67 -8.38 -5.30 -21.11
CA ALA A 67 -7.40 -6.00 -21.94
C ALA A 67 -7.51 -7.53 -21.78
N TYR A 68 -7.63 -8.00 -20.52
CA TYR A 68 -7.81 -9.42 -20.24
C TYR A 68 -9.07 -9.99 -20.89
N LYS A 69 -10.18 -9.23 -20.84
CA LYS A 69 -11.43 -9.62 -21.49
C LYS A 69 -11.30 -9.68 -23.02
N GLU A 70 -10.58 -8.73 -23.62
CA GLU A 70 -10.34 -8.70 -25.08
C GLU A 70 -9.51 -9.90 -25.53
N GLU A 71 -8.53 -10.33 -24.75
CA GLU A 71 -7.65 -11.47 -25.08
C GLU A 71 -8.27 -12.85 -24.77
N THR A 72 -9.03 -12.94 -23.67
CA THR A 72 -9.47 -14.25 -23.13
C THR A 72 -10.96 -14.47 -23.17
N GLY A 73 -11.76 -13.41 -23.34
CA GLY A 73 -13.21 -13.44 -23.23
C GLY A 73 -13.74 -13.47 -21.79
N VAL A 74 -12.87 -13.59 -20.77
CA VAL A 74 -13.29 -13.64 -19.36
C VAL A 74 -13.58 -12.24 -18.85
N ASN A 75 -14.73 -12.06 -18.20
CA ASN A 75 -15.11 -10.78 -17.62
C ASN A 75 -14.53 -10.64 -16.19
N VAL A 76 -13.75 -9.59 -15.95
CA VAL A 76 -13.22 -9.23 -14.63
C VAL A 76 -13.92 -7.95 -14.14
N ILE A 77 -14.58 -8.03 -13.00
CA ILE A 77 -15.16 -6.88 -12.30
C ILE A 77 -14.19 -6.50 -11.20
N VAL A 78 -13.50 -5.38 -11.36
CA VAL A 78 -12.60 -4.84 -10.35
C VAL A 78 -13.36 -3.83 -9.49
N GLU A 79 -13.27 -4.00 -8.20
CA GLU A 79 -13.73 -3.02 -7.23
C GLU A 79 -12.54 -2.62 -6.37
N THR A 80 -12.35 -1.33 -6.16
CA THR A 80 -11.25 -0.81 -5.36
C THR A 80 -11.79 -0.24 -4.05
N ALA A 81 -11.24 -0.71 -2.94
CA ALA A 81 -11.60 -0.16 -1.63
C ALA A 81 -11.01 1.25 -1.45
N ALA A 82 -11.75 2.10 -0.75
CA ALA A 82 -11.23 3.41 -0.37
C ALA A 82 -10.10 3.29 0.67
N ASN A 83 -9.28 4.34 0.79
CA ASN A 83 -8.20 4.40 1.78
C ASN A 83 -8.68 3.96 3.17
N ASN A 84 -7.92 3.06 3.79
CA ASN A 84 -8.19 2.50 5.13
C ASN A 84 -9.57 1.82 5.30
N GLN A 85 -10.24 1.47 4.20
CA GLN A 85 -11.56 0.81 4.22
C GLN A 85 -11.51 -0.64 3.70
N TYR A 86 -10.32 -1.15 3.38
CA TYR A 86 -10.21 -2.47 2.73
C TYR A 86 -10.83 -3.59 3.57
N GLU A 87 -10.42 -3.74 4.82
CA GLU A 87 -10.90 -4.81 5.70
C GLU A 87 -12.41 -4.72 5.96
N SER A 88 -12.95 -3.52 6.16
CA SER A 88 -14.38 -3.31 6.34
C SER A 88 -15.16 -3.62 5.07
N THR A 89 -14.64 -3.25 3.90
CA THR A 89 -15.22 -3.55 2.60
C THR A 89 -15.20 -5.05 2.32
N LEU A 90 -14.06 -5.72 2.56
CA LEU A 90 -13.92 -7.16 2.39
C LEU A 90 -14.90 -7.92 3.30
N THR A 91 -14.99 -7.54 4.56
CA THR A 91 -15.94 -8.11 5.53
C THR A 91 -17.38 -8.00 5.05
N ALA A 92 -17.78 -6.81 4.62
CA ALA A 92 -19.13 -6.56 4.14
C ALA A 92 -19.46 -7.40 2.90
N LYS A 93 -18.51 -7.56 1.97
CA LYS A 93 -18.74 -8.28 0.71
C LYS A 93 -18.67 -9.80 0.83
N MET A 94 -17.77 -10.35 1.65
CA MET A 94 -17.61 -11.80 1.80
C MET A 94 -18.88 -12.51 2.25
N ALA A 95 -19.79 -11.80 2.92
CA ALA A 95 -21.08 -12.32 3.36
C ALA A 95 -22.20 -12.23 2.30
N THR A 96 -21.91 -11.76 1.09
CA THR A 96 -22.92 -11.48 0.05
C THR A 96 -22.72 -12.33 -1.21
N ALA A 97 -23.69 -12.28 -2.13
CA ALA A 97 -23.56 -12.86 -3.47
C ALA A 97 -22.50 -12.14 -4.34
N GLU A 98 -22.02 -10.99 -3.91
CA GLU A 98 -20.94 -10.22 -4.56
C GLU A 98 -19.56 -10.45 -3.95
N ALA A 99 -19.41 -11.54 -3.16
CA ALA A 99 -18.13 -11.90 -2.58
C ALA A 99 -17.02 -11.93 -3.65
N PRO A 100 -15.86 -11.31 -3.40
CA PRO A 100 -14.76 -11.35 -4.34
C PRO A 100 -14.23 -12.78 -4.49
N THR A 101 -13.93 -13.16 -5.72
CA THR A 101 -13.23 -14.40 -6.05
C THR A 101 -11.73 -14.24 -5.81
N LEU A 102 -11.18 -13.10 -6.21
CA LEU A 102 -9.80 -12.68 -5.98
C LEU A 102 -9.82 -11.51 -5.01
N PHE A 103 -9.03 -11.60 -3.95
CA PHE A 103 -8.89 -10.56 -2.95
C PHE A 103 -7.46 -10.52 -2.42
N GLN A 104 -7.17 -9.61 -1.51
CA GLN A 104 -5.84 -9.45 -0.94
C GLN A 104 -5.89 -9.63 0.57
N ILE A 105 -4.88 -10.31 1.10
CA ILE A 105 -4.66 -10.45 2.54
C ILE A 105 -3.39 -9.70 2.94
N ASN A 106 -3.40 -9.13 4.13
CA ASN A 106 -2.26 -8.39 4.66
C ASN A 106 -1.39 -9.33 5.51
N GLY A 107 -0.52 -10.11 4.83
CA GLY A 107 0.43 -11.00 5.45
C GLY A 107 -0.17 -12.11 6.31
N PRO A 108 0.62 -12.69 7.23
CA PRO A 108 0.17 -13.77 8.12
C PRO A 108 -1.02 -13.40 9.01
N LYS A 109 -1.10 -12.15 9.49
CA LYS A 109 -2.25 -11.67 10.28
C LYS A 109 -3.53 -11.58 9.43
N GLY A 110 -3.41 -11.10 8.19
CA GLY A 110 -4.53 -11.11 7.24
C GLY A 110 -4.99 -12.52 6.93
N TYR A 111 -4.05 -13.46 6.77
CA TYR A 111 -4.40 -14.88 6.61
C TYR A 111 -5.16 -15.41 7.83
N ALA A 112 -4.68 -15.17 9.05
CA ALA A 112 -5.36 -15.65 10.26
C ALA A 112 -6.83 -15.18 10.32
N ASN A 113 -7.11 -13.95 9.90
CA ASN A 113 -8.48 -13.42 9.85
C ASN A 113 -9.33 -14.05 8.75
N TRP A 114 -8.73 -14.42 7.62
CA TRP A 114 -9.43 -14.85 6.40
C TRP A 114 -9.20 -16.33 6.04
N ALA A 115 -8.49 -17.10 6.86
CA ALA A 115 -8.15 -18.50 6.59
C ALA A 115 -9.30 -19.36 6.04
N PRO A 116 -10.56 -19.28 6.55
CA PRO A 116 -11.68 -20.07 6.02
C PRO A 116 -12.08 -19.72 4.59
N TYR A 117 -11.58 -18.59 4.06
CA TYR A 117 -11.86 -18.10 2.71
C TYR A 117 -10.65 -18.20 1.78
N CYS A 118 -9.47 -18.60 2.25
CA CYS A 118 -8.27 -18.69 1.44
C CYS A 118 -8.13 -20.11 0.85
N ALA A 119 -8.13 -20.20 -0.47
CA ALA A 119 -7.82 -21.44 -1.19
C ALA A 119 -6.31 -21.74 -1.14
N ASP A 120 -5.96 -23.03 -1.24
CA ASP A 120 -4.59 -23.47 -1.40
C ASP A 120 -4.07 -23.09 -2.80
N LEU A 121 -2.98 -22.32 -2.85
CA LEU A 121 -2.37 -21.81 -4.07
C LEU A 121 -1.05 -22.52 -4.43
N SER A 122 -0.69 -23.59 -3.73
CA SER A 122 0.59 -24.29 -3.86
C SER A 122 0.87 -24.77 -5.27
N ASP A 123 -0.18 -25.17 -6.02
CA ASP A 123 -0.08 -25.71 -7.38
C ASP A 123 -0.42 -24.66 -8.46
N THR A 124 -0.45 -23.36 -8.11
CA THR A 124 -0.72 -22.31 -9.09
C THR A 124 0.54 -21.96 -9.87
N LYS A 125 0.37 -21.68 -11.18
CA LYS A 125 1.48 -21.28 -12.05
C LYS A 125 2.19 -20.03 -11.55
N LEU A 126 1.45 -19.06 -11.01
CA LEU A 126 2.08 -17.84 -10.49
C LEU A 126 3.00 -18.14 -9.31
N TYR A 127 2.60 -19.05 -8.41
CA TYR A 127 3.47 -19.46 -7.31
C TYR A 127 4.72 -20.19 -7.79
N GLU A 128 4.64 -21.00 -8.86
CA GLU A 128 5.83 -21.67 -9.46
C GLU A 128 6.90 -20.64 -9.83
N HIS A 129 6.51 -19.48 -10.33
CA HIS A 129 7.39 -18.41 -10.78
C HIS A 129 7.86 -17.44 -9.68
N LEU A 130 7.39 -17.57 -8.44
CA LEU A 130 7.85 -16.72 -7.33
C LEU A 130 9.35 -16.97 -7.08
N THR A 131 10.17 -15.92 -7.17
CA THR A 131 11.64 -16.02 -7.06
C THR A 131 12.12 -16.43 -5.69
N ASP A 132 11.45 -15.92 -4.64
CA ASP A 132 11.71 -16.28 -3.25
C ASP A 132 10.42 -16.83 -2.62
N LYS A 133 10.36 -18.15 -2.46
CA LYS A 133 9.20 -18.84 -1.89
C LYS A 133 8.92 -18.47 -0.43
N SER A 134 9.91 -17.95 0.29
CA SER A 134 9.75 -17.51 1.68
C SER A 134 8.89 -16.26 1.81
N LEU A 135 8.69 -15.52 0.71
CA LEU A 135 7.80 -14.37 0.69
C LEU A 135 6.31 -14.73 0.72
N ALA A 136 5.95 -15.98 0.36
CA ALA A 136 4.55 -16.40 0.37
C ALA A 136 3.98 -16.55 1.79
N VAL A 137 2.69 -16.28 1.94
CA VAL A 137 1.98 -16.59 3.18
C VAL A 137 1.65 -18.08 3.19
N THR A 138 2.21 -18.81 4.14
CA THR A 138 2.09 -20.25 4.25
C THR A 138 1.51 -20.66 5.61
N SER A 139 0.79 -21.79 5.63
CA SER A 139 0.33 -22.47 6.84
C SER A 139 0.23 -23.97 6.56
N ASP A 140 0.69 -24.81 7.50
CA ASP A 140 0.64 -26.28 7.38
C ASP A 140 1.21 -26.82 6.07
N GLY A 141 2.28 -26.19 5.57
CA GLY A 141 2.97 -26.59 4.34
C GLY A 141 2.24 -26.21 3.05
N LYS A 142 1.18 -25.40 3.11
CA LYS A 142 0.39 -24.92 1.99
C LYS A 142 0.53 -23.40 1.82
N VAL A 143 0.26 -22.91 0.62
CA VAL A 143 0.34 -21.51 0.23
C VAL A 143 -1.05 -20.89 0.18
N TYR A 144 -1.27 -19.80 0.89
CA TYR A 144 -2.55 -19.10 0.96
C TYR A 144 -2.49 -17.64 0.52
N GLY A 145 -1.28 -17.12 0.31
CA GLY A 145 -1.08 -15.77 -0.21
C GLY A 145 0.18 -15.70 -1.06
N ILE A 146 0.04 -15.16 -2.28
CA ILE A 146 1.16 -14.93 -3.21
C ILE A 146 1.45 -13.44 -3.24
N PRO A 147 2.68 -12.98 -2.89
CA PRO A 147 3.04 -11.58 -3.00
C PRO A 147 3.00 -11.17 -4.47
N TYR A 148 2.54 -9.96 -4.75
CA TYR A 148 2.41 -9.50 -6.14
C TYR A 148 3.29 -8.29 -6.46
N VAL A 149 3.86 -7.66 -5.44
CA VAL A 149 4.72 -6.49 -5.56
C VAL A 149 5.74 -6.47 -4.44
N VAL A 150 6.96 -6.08 -4.75
CA VAL A 150 7.95 -5.63 -3.76
C VAL A 150 7.93 -4.12 -3.77
N GLU A 151 7.85 -3.52 -2.59
CA GLU A 151 7.82 -2.09 -2.42
C GLU A 151 8.89 -1.64 -1.44
N GLY A 152 9.30 -0.38 -1.57
CA GLY A 152 10.25 0.22 -0.65
C GLY A 152 9.82 1.60 -0.21
N TYR A 153 10.15 1.97 1.02
CA TYR A 153 9.91 3.30 1.52
C TYR A 153 11.12 3.86 2.28
N GLY A 154 11.16 5.16 2.32
CA GLY A 154 12.20 5.96 2.94
C GLY A 154 11.80 7.42 2.99
N ILE A 155 12.79 8.28 2.96
CA ILE A 155 12.62 9.71 2.78
C ILE A 155 12.83 10.02 1.30
N ILE A 156 11.76 10.40 0.60
CA ILE A 156 11.83 10.90 -0.77
C ILE A 156 12.37 12.32 -0.73
N TYR A 157 13.34 12.65 -1.59
CA TYR A 157 13.85 14.00 -1.70
C TYR A 157 13.94 14.49 -3.15
N ASN A 158 13.80 15.81 -3.34
CA ASN A 158 14.00 16.48 -4.62
C ASN A 158 15.47 16.90 -4.73
N GLU A 159 16.23 16.18 -5.58
CA GLU A 159 17.65 16.43 -5.81
C GLU A 159 17.92 17.85 -6.31
N ALA A 160 17.02 18.42 -7.10
CA ALA A 160 17.20 19.79 -7.58
C ALA A 160 17.21 20.83 -6.44
N ILE A 161 16.45 20.60 -5.36
CA ILE A 161 16.46 21.46 -4.17
C ILE A 161 17.70 21.18 -3.32
N THR A 162 18.08 19.92 -3.14
CA THR A 162 19.28 19.57 -2.35
C THR A 162 20.56 20.01 -3.06
N ASP A 163 20.66 19.90 -4.40
CA ASP A 163 21.78 20.44 -5.18
C ASP A 163 21.92 21.96 -5.00
N LYS A 164 20.78 22.67 -5.05
CA LYS A 164 20.74 24.10 -4.79
C LYS A 164 21.23 24.45 -3.39
N TYR A 165 20.84 23.66 -2.38
CA TYR A 165 21.34 23.80 -1.02
C TYR A 165 22.85 23.57 -0.96
N PHE A 166 23.38 22.48 -1.52
CA PHE A 166 24.81 22.18 -1.48
C PHE A 166 25.66 23.20 -2.25
N ALA A 167 25.07 23.98 -3.15
CA ALA A 167 25.75 25.09 -3.83
C ALA A 167 25.84 26.40 -3.02
N LEU A 168 25.11 26.52 -1.89
CA LEU A 168 25.20 27.69 -1.01
C LEU A 168 26.60 27.78 -0.37
N LYS A 169 27.11 29.00 -0.20
CA LYS A 169 28.47 29.25 0.31
C LYS A 169 28.54 29.36 1.83
N ASP A 170 27.43 29.74 2.45
CA ASP A 170 27.30 30.08 3.86
C ASP A 170 26.61 28.99 4.70
N ARG A 171 26.68 27.74 4.21
CA ARG A 171 26.15 26.57 4.94
C ARG A 171 26.96 26.24 6.20
N ASP A 172 26.24 25.93 7.26
CA ASP A 172 26.85 25.41 8.51
C ASP A 172 27.19 23.91 8.41
N SER A 173 26.42 23.15 7.60
CA SER A 173 26.64 21.71 7.45
C SER A 173 27.92 21.41 6.66
N LYS A 174 28.70 20.45 7.18
CA LYS A 174 29.95 20.00 6.55
C LYS A 174 29.76 19.08 5.35
N TYR A 175 28.56 18.51 5.18
CA TYR A 175 28.26 17.54 4.13
C TYR A 175 28.16 18.26 2.78
N LYS A 176 28.52 17.54 1.70
CA LYS A 176 28.64 18.11 0.36
C LYS A 176 27.63 17.54 -0.64
N SER A 177 27.00 16.42 -0.30
CA SER A 177 25.95 15.77 -1.11
C SER A 177 25.05 14.92 -0.24
N MET A 178 23.89 14.50 -0.77
CA MET A 178 23.01 13.55 -0.09
C MET A 178 23.64 12.16 0.06
N ASP A 179 24.63 11.78 -0.77
CA ASP A 179 25.36 10.50 -0.63
C ASP A 179 26.19 10.40 0.64
N GLU A 180 26.60 11.55 1.21
CA GLU A 180 27.30 11.62 2.48
C GLU A 180 26.36 11.54 3.70
N VAL A 181 25.04 11.64 3.49
CA VAL A 181 24.02 11.58 4.55
C VAL A 181 23.71 10.11 4.84
N ARG A 182 24.43 9.51 5.78
CA ARG A 182 24.33 8.09 6.09
C ARG A 182 24.08 7.82 7.58
N SER A 183 23.52 8.78 8.29
CA SER A 183 23.13 8.66 9.69
C SER A 183 22.10 9.74 10.06
N PHE A 184 21.38 9.54 11.15
CA PHE A 184 20.48 10.55 11.69
C PHE A 184 21.22 11.87 12.00
N ALA A 185 22.41 11.80 12.55
CA ALA A 185 23.19 13.00 12.86
C ALA A 185 23.53 13.80 11.58
N ALA A 186 23.86 13.11 10.48
CA ALA A 186 24.11 13.72 9.19
C ALA A 186 22.81 14.32 8.60
N LEU A 187 21.71 13.55 8.61
CA LEU A 187 20.40 14.02 8.15
C LEU A 187 19.95 15.26 8.92
N LYS A 188 20.05 15.22 10.25
CA LYS A 188 19.66 16.34 11.10
C LYS A 188 20.50 17.59 10.80
N SER A 189 21.83 17.41 10.67
CA SER A 189 22.73 18.53 10.34
C SER A 189 22.39 19.20 8.99
N VAL A 190 22.04 18.41 8.00
CA VAL A 190 21.62 18.91 6.67
C VAL A 190 20.23 19.55 6.75
N ALA A 191 19.28 18.90 7.38
CA ALA A 191 17.90 19.39 7.45
C ALA A 191 17.79 20.69 8.26
N ASP A 192 18.38 20.76 9.47
CA ASP A 192 18.38 21.96 10.30
C ASP A 192 19.02 23.16 9.56
N ASP A 193 20.07 22.91 8.78
CA ASP A 193 20.74 23.95 8.01
C ASP A 193 19.93 24.37 6.77
N MET A 194 19.32 23.43 6.05
CA MET A 194 18.35 23.72 4.98
C MET A 194 17.16 24.54 5.51
N GLN A 195 16.69 24.24 6.73
CA GLN A 195 15.58 24.97 7.35
C GLN A 195 15.93 26.44 7.64
N LYS A 196 17.18 26.73 8.02
CA LYS A 196 17.68 28.11 8.14
C LYS A 196 17.67 28.83 6.79
N HIS A 197 18.07 28.13 5.72
CA HIS A 197 18.17 28.64 4.35
C HIS A 197 16.89 28.49 3.52
N LYS A 198 15.76 28.10 4.10
CA LYS A 198 14.54 27.78 3.35
C LYS A 198 14.04 28.90 2.43
N LYS A 199 14.25 30.17 2.77
CA LYS A 199 13.88 31.31 1.91
C LYS A 199 14.73 31.35 0.65
N GLU A 200 16.03 31.10 0.76
CA GLU A 200 16.98 31.08 -0.37
C GLU A 200 16.72 29.87 -1.27
N LEU A 201 16.30 28.75 -0.67
CA LEU A 201 15.92 27.55 -1.38
C LEU A 201 14.54 27.69 -2.06
N GLY A 202 13.71 28.61 -1.60
CA GLY A 202 12.37 28.84 -2.11
C GLY A 202 11.33 27.83 -1.56
N ILE A 203 11.60 27.26 -0.38
CA ILE A 203 10.74 26.28 0.29
C ILE A 203 10.07 26.86 1.54
N GLU A 204 8.96 26.25 1.98
CA GLU A 204 8.25 26.60 3.20
C GLU A 204 8.80 25.85 4.43
N GLY A 205 9.31 24.64 4.22
CA GLY A 205 9.97 23.78 5.20
C GLY A 205 10.79 22.70 4.51
N VAL A 206 11.70 22.04 5.22
CA VAL A 206 12.49 20.96 4.65
C VAL A 206 11.63 19.74 4.37
N PHE A 207 10.77 19.37 5.34
CA PHE A 207 9.85 18.24 5.21
C PHE A 207 8.43 18.71 4.90
N ALA A 208 7.73 17.95 4.06
CA ALA A 208 6.29 18.09 3.90
C ALA A 208 5.58 17.92 5.26
N ALA A 209 4.39 18.47 5.37
CA ALA A 209 3.59 18.34 6.58
C ALA A 209 3.44 16.89 7.02
N THR A 210 3.71 16.63 8.29
CA THR A 210 3.43 15.33 8.91
C THR A 210 1.92 15.10 8.90
N SER A 211 1.44 14.16 8.09
CA SER A 211 0.03 13.86 7.93
C SER A 211 -0.47 12.99 9.09
N LEU A 212 -0.89 13.63 10.20
CA LEU A 212 -1.39 12.97 11.40
C LEU A 212 -2.92 13.02 11.54
N LYS A 213 -3.64 13.37 10.47
CA LYS A 213 -5.09 13.22 10.46
C LYS A 213 -5.44 11.75 10.64
N SER A 214 -6.40 11.46 11.51
CA SER A 214 -6.85 10.08 11.75
C SER A 214 -7.22 9.38 10.44
N GLY A 215 -6.67 8.19 10.23
CA GLY A 215 -6.80 7.42 9.00
C GLY A 215 -5.79 7.79 7.89
N GLU A 216 -5.01 8.85 8.06
CA GLU A 216 -3.99 9.32 7.13
C GLU A 216 -2.56 9.14 7.69
N ASP A 217 -2.46 8.63 8.91
CA ASP A 217 -1.26 8.61 9.75
C ASP A 217 -0.46 7.30 9.70
N TRP A 218 -0.81 6.37 8.79
CA TRP A 218 -0.20 5.05 8.65
C TRP A 218 1.32 5.09 8.37
N ARG A 219 1.85 6.17 7.76
CA ARG A 219 3.29 6.36 7.56
C ARG A 219 4.06 6.45 8.87
N TRP A 220 3.43 6.94 9.91
CA TRP A 220 4.04 7.17 11.23
C TRP A 220 3.78 5.99 12.15
N GLN A 221 2.52 5.56 12.23
CA GLN A 221 2.09 4.48 13.11
C GLN A 221 2.56 3.09 12.65
N THR A 222 2.86 2.92 11.36
CA THR A 222 3.28 1.65 10.77
C THR A 222 4.71 1.76 10.22
N HIS A 223 4.90 2.58 9.18
CA HIS A 223 6.16 2.60 8.44
C HIS A 223 7.32 3.17 9.24
N LEU A 224 7.15 4.31 9.91
CA LEU A 224 8.21 4.84 10.77
C LEU A 224 8.43 3.94 11.99
N MET A 225 7.35 3.44 12.61
CA MET A 225 7.43 2.52 13.75
C MET A 225 8.18 1.22 13.43
N ASN A 226 8.15 0.78 12.18
CA ASN A 226 8.88 -0.40 11.73
C ASN A 226 10.38 -0.32 12.01
N VAL A 227 10.98 0.87 11.85
CA VAL A 227 12.45 1.02 11.98
C VAL A 227 12.94 0.74 13.41
N PRO A 228 12.41 1.39 14.47
CA PRO A 228 12.80 1.07 15.85
C PRO A 228 12.45 -0.36 16.24
N ILE A 229 11.33 -0.92 15.78
CA ILE A 229 10.95 -2.31 16.07
C ILE A 229 11.92 -3.29 15.42
N TYR A 230 12.32 -3.05 14.16
CA TYR A 230 13.37 -3.86 13.51
C TYR A 230 14.67 -3.89 14.34
N TYR A 231 15.13 -2.72 14.80
CA TYR A 231 16.35 -2.68 15.61
C TYR A 231 16.20 -3.39 16.95
N GLU A 232 15.05 -3.27 17.62
CA GLU A 232 14.76 -4.00 18.85
C GLU A 232 14.70 -5.51 18.61
N PHE A 233 13.99 -5.96 17.59
CA PHE A 233 13.89 -7.38 17.26
C PHE A 233 15.22 -7.98 16.84
N LYS A 234 16.00 -7.26 16.03
CA LYS A 234 17.36 -7.66 15.65
C LYS A 234 18.29 -7.80 16.86
N GLN A 235 18.28 -6.81 17.76
CA GLN A 235 19.09 -6.82 18.98
C GLN A 235 18.73 -7.99 19.88
N ASN A 236 17.43 -8.27 20.04
CA ASN A 236 16.91 -9.33 20.89
C ASN A 236 16.82 -10.69 20.18
N LYS A 237 17.20 -10.77 18.91
CA LYS A 237 17.11 -11.97 18.05
C LYS A 237 15.72 -12.59 18.06
N VAL A 238 14.69 -11.74 17.96
CA VAL A 238 13.30 -12.17 17.94
C VAL A 238 13.02 -12.93 16.65
N ASP A 239 12.46 -14.13 16.79
CA ASP A 239 11.91 -14.89 15.67
C ASP A 239 10.49 -14.41 15.40
N LEU A 240 10.27 -13.81 14.23
CA LEU A 240 8.99 -13.20 13.84
C LEU A 240 7.84 -14.21 13.70
N THR A 241 8.13 -15.51 13.66
CA THR A 241 7.14 -16.59 13.56
C THR A 241 6.64 -17.08 14.92
N THR A 242 7.18 -16.54 16.01
CA THR A 242 6.90 -17.00 17.37
C THR A 242 6.14 -15.95 18.19
N ASP A 243 5.66 -16.39 19.36
CA ASP A 243 5.02 -15.54 20.35
C ASP A 243 5.95 -14.44 20.93
N ALA A 244 7.25 -14.51 20.66
CA ALA A 244 8.20 -13.46 21.05
C ALA A 244 7.86 -12.08 20.48
N THR A 245 7.09 -12.02 19.38
CA THR A 245 6.57 -10.78 18.80
C THR A 245 5.43 -10.14 19.59
N LYS A 246 4.85 -10.86 20.56
CA LYS A 246 3.70 -10.37 21.36
C LYS A 246 4.08 -9.32 22.41
N GLU A 247 5.35 -9.12 22.65
CA GLU A 247 5.85 -8.13 23.62
C GLU A 247 7.00 -7.31 23.02
N ILE A 248 7.01 -6.01 23.33
CA ILE A 248 8.11 -5.09 23.01
C ILE A 248 8.47 -4.30 24.26
N THR A 249 9.69 -3.77 24.29
CA THR A 249 10.13 -2.81 25.31
C THR A 249 10.16 -1.39 24.77
N PHE A 250 10.05 -1.25 23.46
CA PHE A 250 10.22 -0.02 22.69
C PHE A 250 11.57 0.65 23.01
N SER A 251 12.63 -0.17 23.10
CA SER A 251 13.98 0.25 23.50
C SER A 251 14.58 1.30 22.55
N PHE A 252 14.15 1.35 21.30
CA PHE A 252 14.53 2.38 20.33
C PHE A 252 13.46 3.51 20.22
N GLY A 253 12.63 3.69 21.25
CA GLY A 253 11.60 4.73 21.26
C GLY A 253 12.17 6.15 21.21
N ASP A 254 13.31 6.41 21.87
CA ASP A 254 13.97 7.73 21.79
C ASP A 254 14.60 7.96 20.41
N ASN A 255 15.04 6.91 19.73
CA ASN A 255 15.49 6.98 18.34
C ASN A 255 14.32 7.33 17.39
N PHE A 256 13.13 6.73 17.59
CA PHE A 256 11.92 7.14 16.90
C PHE A 256 11.62 8.63 17.13
N LYS A 257 11.69 9.08 18.39
CA LYS A 257 11.46 10.47 18.74
C LYS A 257 12.39 11.42 17.99
N ASN A 258 13.67 11.06 17.87
CA ASN A 258 14.65 11.89 17.19
C ASN A 258 14.22 12.27 15.77
N ILE A 259 13.88 11.27 14.95
CA ILE A 259 13.47 11.53 13.57
C ILE A 259 12.06 12.13 13.50
N PHE A 260 11.16 11.74 14.40
CA PHE A 260 9.80 12.28 14.44
C PHE A 260 9.79 13.76 14.82
N ASP A 261 10.60 14.17 15.79
CA ASP A 261 10.78 15.58 16.17
C ASP A 261 11.36 16.38 15.00
N LEU A 262 12.33 15.83 14.27
CA LEU A 262 12.90 16.49 13.09
C LEU A 262 11.83 16.75 12.02
N TYR A 263 10.96 15.76 11.76
CA TYR A 263 9.82 15.95 10.86
C TYR A 263 8.82 17.01 11.34
N LEU A 264 8.66 17.18 12.65
CA LEU A 264 7.74 18.18 13.22
C LEU A 264 8.35 19.58 13.23
N THR A 265 9.66 19.71 13.46
CA THR A 265 10.33 21.01 13.61
C THR A 265 10.67 21.66 12.27
N ASP A 266 11.10 20.85 11.30
CA ASP A 266 11.55 21.33 9.98
C ASP A 266 10.47 21.17 8.90
N SER A 267 9.23 21.11 9.32
CA SER A 267 8.03 20.96 8.50
C SER A 267 7.59 22.25 7.82
N THR A 268 6.79 22.10 6.78
CA THR A 268 6.03 23.20 6.13
C THR A 268 4.97 23.80 7.06
N VAL A 269 4.53 23.06 8.10
CA VAL A 269 3.49 23.47 9.04
C VAL A 269 3.92 23.28 10.48
N GLU A 270 3.31 24.06 11.38
CA GLU A 270 3.50 23.88 12.81
C GLU A 270 2.98 22.53 13.29
N ALA A 271 3.69 21.86 14.21
CA ALA A 271 3.32 20.55 14.75
C ALA A 271 1.86 20.46 15.21
N LYS A 272 1.32 21.51 15.80
CA LYS A 272 -0.08 21.56 16.27
C LYS A 272 -1.12 21.41 15.15
N LYS A 273 -0.74 21.70 13.89
CA LYS A 273 -1.63 21.66 12.73
C LYS A 273 -1.58 20.31 11.99
N CYS A 274 -0.64 19.42 12.32
CA CYS A 274 -0.47 18.14 11.64
C CYS A 274 -1.73 17.25 11.65
N GLY A 275 -2.59 17.35 12.68
CA GLY A 275 -3.83 16.59 12.77
C GLY A 275 -4.91 16.97 11.74
N THR A 276 -4.70 18.02 10.94
CA THR A 276 -5.57 18.39 9.82
C THR A 276 -5.00 18.01 8.46
N LYS A 277 -3.77 17.55 8.44
CA LYS A 277 -3.05 17.22 7.21
C LYS A 277 -3.27 15.78 6.77
N THR A 278 -3.50 15.64 5.48
CA THR A 278 -3.68 14.36 4.78
C THR A 278 -2.40 13.99 4.01
N VAL A 279 -2.36 12.75 3.54
CA VAL A 279 -1.34 12.27 2.60
C VAL A 279 -1.34 13.10 1.32
N THR A 280 -2.53 13.40 0.79
CA THR A 280 -2.68 14.23 -0.42
C THR A 280 -2.09 15.63 -0.21
N ASP A 281 -2.25 16.25 0.97
CA ASP A 281 -1.62 17.53 1.28
C ASP A 281 -0.09 17.43 1.21
N SER A 282 0.50 16.39 1.81
CA SER A 282 1.95 16.18 1.83
C SER A 282 2.52 15.94 0.42
N MET A 283 1.81 15.15 -0.40
CA MET A 283 2.22 14.92 -1.80
C MET A 283 2.13 16.20 -2.62
N ALA A 284 1.09 17.01 -2.43
CA ALA A 284 0.94 18.30 -3.12
C ALA A 284 2.01 19.30 -2.69
N GLU A 285 2.36 19.36 -1.39
CA GLU A 285 3.45 20.22 -0.92
C GLU A 285 4.79 19.85 -1.55
N PHE A 286 5.11 18.56 -1.66
CA PHE A 286 6.32 18.07 -2.29
C PHE A 286 6.31 18.33 -3.81
N ALA A 287 5.24 17.98 -4.50
CA ALA A 287 5.09 18.17 -5.94
C ALA A 287 5.22 19.65 -6.37
N LEU A 288 4.74 20.57 -5.53
CA LEU A 288 4.81 22.02 -5.78
C LEU A 288 6.12 22.67 -5.29
N GLU A 289 7.10 21.87 -4.86
CA GLU A 289 8.40 22.32 -4.32
C GLU A 289 8.27 23.23 -3.09
N LYS A 290 7.24 23.04 -2.28
CA LYS A 290 7.10 23.73 -0.99
C LYS A 290 8.01 23.15 0.09
N CYS A 291 8.49 21.93 -0.12
CA CYS A 291 9.46 21.24 0.72
C CYS A 291 10.47 20.48 -0.14
N ALA A 292 11.57 20.08 0.49
CA ALA A 292 12.63 19.31 -0.15
C ALA A 292 12.45 17.80 0.02
N MET A 293 11.76 17.37 1.07
CA MET A 293 11.70 15.98 1.52
C MET A 293 10.31 15.59 2.00
N VAL A 294 9.97 14.30 1.83
CA VAL A 294 8.76 13.70 2.38
C VAL A 294 8.98 12.21 2.66
N GLN A 295 8.53 11.69 3.80
CA GLN A 295 8.55 10.25 4.04
C GLN A 295 7.38 9.58 3.33
N ASN A 296 7.67 8.68 2.39
CA ASN A 296 6.68 7.84 1.72
C ASN A 296 7.39 6.66 1.02
N GLY A 297 6.64 5.83 0.28
CA GLY A 297 7.16 4.71 -0.51
C GLY A 297 7.12 4.99 -2.01
N ASN A 298 7.56 4.00 -2.80
CA ASN A 298 7.60 4.13 -4.26
C ASN A 298 6.19 4.33 -4.88
N TRP A 299 5.13 3.87 -4.24
CA TRP A 299 3.75 4.16 -4.64
C TRP A 299 3.36 5.65 -4.64
N ALA A 300 4.23 6.53 -4.15
CA ALA A 300 3.97 7.98 -4.09
C ALA A 300 4.14 8.69 -5.43
N TRP A 301 4.83 8.09 -6.40
CA TRP A 301 5.15 8.78 -7.64
C TRP A 301 3.90 9.24 -8.40
N GLU A 302 2.92 8.36 -8.59
CA GLU A 302 1.68 8.71 -9.27
C GLU A 302 0.91 9.84 -8.55
N GLN A 303 0.95 9.85 -7.22
CA GLN A 303 0.32 10.90 -6.43
C GLN A 303 1.05 12.23 -6.57
N ILE A 304 2.38 12.23 -6.74
CA ILE A 304 3.22 13.42 -6.95
C ILE A 304 3.06 13.90 -8.39
N ALA A 305 3.24 13.03 -9.37
CA ALA A 305 3.16 13.34 -10.80
C ALA A 305 1.77 13.86 -11.20
N GLY A 306 0.71 13.32 -10.60
CA GLY A 306 -0.67 13.71 -10.85
C GLY A 306 -1.08 15.07 -10.27
N VAL A 307 -0.24 15.73 -9.47
CA VAL A 307 -0.57 17.06 -8.92
C VAL A 307 -0.55 18.12 -10.03
N THR A 308 -1.63 18.85 -10.17
CA THR A 308 -1.69 19.97 -11.11
C THR A 308 -0.63 21.02 -10.77
N GLY A 309 0.28 21.27 -11.70
CA GLY A 309 1.40 22.19 -11.50
C GLY A 309 2.61 21.55 -10.84
N ASN A 310 2.70 20.22 -10.82
CA ASN A 310 3.88 19.48 -10.37
C ASN A 310 5.15 20.06 -11.03
N LYS A 311 6.19 20.25 -10.22
CA LYS A 311 7.49 20.79 -10.63
C LYS A 311 8.62 19.78 -10.50
N VAL A 312 8.38 18.69 -9.75
CA VAL A 312 9.37 17.64 -9.51
C VAL A 312 9.60 16.85 -10.79
N GLN A 313 10.85 16.75 -11.22
CA GLN A 313 11.25 15.97 -12.40
C GLN A 313 11.56 14.53 -12.00
N ALA A 314 11.18 13.58 -12.86
CA ALA A 314 11.36 12.14 -12.60
C ALA A 314 12.83 11.74 -12.36
N ASP A 315 13.79 12.37 -13.05
CA ASP A 315 15.22 12.14 -12.88
C ASP A 315 15.81 12.79 -11.61
N LYS A 316 15.05 13.70 -10.98
CA LYS A 316 15.45 14.46 -9.78
C LYS A 316 14.78 13.98 -8.48
N ILE A 317 13.94 12.96 -8.56
CA ILE A 317 13.36 12.36 -7.37
C ILE A 317 14.19 11.16 -6.90
N LYS A 318 14.57 11.15 -5.63
CA LYS A 318 15.48 10.15 -5.06
C LYS A 318 15.00 9.69 -3.69
N PHE A 319 15.55 8.57 -3.23
CA PHE A 319 15.33 8.07 -1.87
C PHE A 319 16.56 8.22 -0.98
N LEU A 320 16.28 8.47 0.30
CA LEU A 320 17.22 8.35 1.41
C LEU A 320 16.61 7.38 2.45
N PRO A 321 17.39 6.49 3.08
CA PRO A 321 16.92 5.66 4.19
C PRO A 321 16.45 6.50 5.39
N ILE A 322 15.55 5.93 6.19
CA ILE A 322 15.08 6.57 7.43
C ILE A 322 16.10 6.27 8.54
N TYR A 323 17.01 7.16 8.76
CA TYR A 323 17.99 7.07 9.83
C TYR A 323 17.40 7.58 11.15
N ILE A 324 17.58 6.83 12.24
CA ILE A 324 17.01 7.14 13.56
C ILE A 324 18.06 7.33 14.66
N GLY A 325 19.35 7.20 14.33
CA GLY A 325 20.46 7.26 15.29
C GLY A 325 20.71 5.91 15.98
N ALA A 326 20.41 4.81 15.31
CA ALA A 326 20.76 3.48 15.78
C ALA A 326 22.17 3.11 15.38
N ASP A 327 22.87 2.32 16.21
CA ASP A 327 24.21 1.85 15.91
C ASP A 327 24.23 0.99 14.64
N GLY A 328 25.15 1.29 13.72
CA GLY A 328 25.30 0.55 12.46
C GLY A 328 24.34 0.99 11.34
N GLU A 329 23.60 2.09 11.53
CA GLU A 329 22.66 2.60 10.50
C GLU A 329 23.36 3.15 9.25
N GLU A 330 24.67 3.38 9.27
CA GLU A 330 25.43 3.87 8.11
C GLU A 330 25.43 2.90 6.92
N ASN A 331 25.12 1.62 7.16
CA ASN A 331 24.97 0.59 6.13
C ASN A 331 23.51 0.19 5.90
N GLN A 332 22.56 0.90 6.52
CA GLN A 332 21.13 0.70 6.33
C GLN A 332 20.70 1.27 4.97
N GLY A 333 19.89 0.50 4.28
CA GLY A 333 19.14 0.91 3.08
C GLY A 333 17.70 1.27 3.40
N LEU A 334 16.86 1.19 2.36
CA LEU A 334 15.42 1.43 2.47
C LEU A 334 14.73 0.31 3.26
N CYS A 335 13.55 0.60 3.76
CA CYS A 335 12.64 -0.43 4.23
C CYS A 335 11.96 -1.08 3.02
N VAL A 336 12.23 -2.37 2.79
CA VAL A 336 11.78 -3.10 1.61
C VAL A 336 11.02 -4.36 2.02
N GLY A 337 9.90 -4.61 1.37
CA GLY A 337 9.10 -5.79 1.66
C GLY A 337 7.84 -5.88 0.81
N THR A 338 6.92 -6.70 1.27
CA THR A 338 5.57 -6.84 0.72
C THR A 338 4.58 -7.00 1.87
N GLU A 339 3.41 -6.42 1.74
CA GLU A 339 2.37 -6.56 2.78
C GLU A 339 1.07 -7.12 2.24
N ASN A 340 0.87 -7.05 0.93
CA ASN A 340 -0.35 -7.47 0.29
C ASN A 340 -0.09 -8.70 -0.59
N PHE A 341 -0.98 -9.67 -0.46
CA PHE A 341 -0.85 -10.96 -1.10
C PHE A 341 -2.16 -11.32 -1.79
N TYR A 342 -2.10 -11.80 -3.02
CA TYR A 342 -3.27 -12.38 -3.66
C TYR A 342 -3.73 -13.61 -2.92
N ALA A 343 -5.01 -13.65 -2.60
CA ALA A 343 -5.74 -14.80 -2.09
C ALA A 343 -6.95 -15.08 -2.99
N ILE A 344 -7.25 -16.35 -3.20
CA ILE A 344 -8.41 -16.80 -3.96
C ILE A 344 -9.46 -17.36 -3.00
N ASN A 345 -10.72 -16.97 -3.22
CA ASN A 345 -11.81 -17.36 -2.33
C ASN A 345 -12.15 -18.85 -2.46
N ALA A 346 -11.83 -19.62 -1.41
CA ALA A 346 -12.14 -21.06 -1.32
C ALA A 346 -13.64 -21.39 -1.39
N LYS A 347 -14.53 -20.40 -1.18
CA LYS A 347 -15.98 -20.58 -1.29
C LYS A 347 -16.50 -20.31 -2.70
N ALA A 348 -15.68 -19.77 -3.60
CA ALA A 348 -16.03 -19.63 -5.00
C ALA A 348 -16.02 -20.99 -5.70
N THR A 349 -16.71 -21.10 -6.83
CA THR A 349 -16.70 -22.33 -7.63
C THR A 349 -15.30 -22.63 -8.17
N GLU A 350 -14.98 -23.89 -8.44
CA GLU A 350 -13.68 -24.29 -9.02
C GLU A 350 -13.38 -23.53 -10.32
N ALA A 351 -14.40 -23.30 -11.16
CA ALA A 351 -14.25 -22.52 -12.39
C ALA A 351 -13.86 -21.06 -12.12
N GLN A 352 -14.41 -20.45 -11.08
CA GLN A 352 -14.06 -19.08 -10.67
C GLN A 352 -12.68 -19.03 -10.03
N GLN A 353 -12.32 -19.99 -9.17
CA GLN A 353 -10.99 -20.08 -8.59
C GLN A 353 -9.92 -20.23 -9.68
N LYS A 354 -10.17 -21.14 -10.66
CA LYS A 354 -9.29 -21.30 -11.81
C LYS A 354 -9.17 -20.01 -12.63
N ALA A 355 -10.27 -19.32 -12.89
CA ALA A 355 -10.25 -18.07 -13.64
C ALA A 355 -9.46 -16.98 -12.90
N ALA A 356 -9.52 -16.95 -11.55
CA ALA A 356 -8.72 -16.04 -10.74
C ALA A 356 -7.22 -16.37 -10.84
N ALA A 357 -6.85 -17.64 -10.73
CA ALA A 357 -5.46 -18.09 -10.90
C ALA A 357 -4.92 -17.78 -12.30
N ASP A 358 -5.73 -18.03 -13.36
CA ASP A 358 -5.36 -17.73 -14.73
C ASP A 358 -5.19 -16.21 -14.97
N PHE A 359 -6.05 -15.38 -14.35
CA PHE A 359 -5.96 -13.92 -14.47
C PHE A 359 -4.67 -13.37 -13.85
N ILE A 360 -4.35 -13.76 -12.61
CA ILE A 360 -3.11 -13.29 -11.98
C ILE A 360 -1.88 -13.84 -12.69
N TYR A 361 -1.91 -15.07 -13.19
CA TYR A 361 -0.82 -15.62 -13.99
C TYR A 361 -0.65 -14.84 -15.31
N TRP A 362 -1.72 -14.56 -16.05
CA TRP A 362 -1.68 -13.74 -17.26
C TRP A 362 -1.08 -12.36 -16.99
N LEU A 363 -1.48 -11.73 -15.90
CA LEU A 363 -0.99 -10.38 -15.52
C LEU A 363 0.52 -10.34 -15.35
N TYR A 364 1.11 -11.42 -14.78
CA TYR A 364 2.54 -11.48 -14.49
C TYR A 364 3.37 -12.33 -15.48
N SER A 365 2.78 -12.84 -16.55
CA SER A 365 3.51 -13.69 -17.52
C SER A 365 3.29 -13.33 -18.98
N SER A 366 2.17 -12.72 -19.36
CA SER A 366 1.94 -12.29 -20.73
C SER A 366 2.65 -10.96 -21.03
N ASP A 367 2.96 -10.72 -22.31
CA ASP A 367 3.58 -9.46 -22.73
C ASP A 367 2.71 -8.24 -22.40
N THR A 368 1.39 -8.38 -22.60
CA THR A 368 0.42 -7.32 -22.26
C THR A 368 0.36 -7.10 -20.74
N GLY A 369 0.24 -8.18 -19.97
CA GLY A 369 0.18 -8.13 -18.51
C GLY A 369 1.44 -7.52 -17.89
N LYS A 370 2.61 -7.96 -18.33
CA LYS A 370 3.91 -7.47 -17.85
C LYS A 370 4.07 -5.96 -18.08
N LYS A 371 3.66 -5.45 -19.24
CA LYS A 371 3.64 -4.01 -19.51
C LYS A 371 2.72 -3.24 -18.58
N PHE A 372 1.56 -3.79 -18.24
CA PHE A 372 0.72 -3.16 -17.21
C PHE A 372 1.41 -3.14 -15.85
N VAL A 373 2.11 -4.21 -15.48
CA VAL A 373 2.80 -4.32 -14.20
C VAL A 373 3.95 -3.32 -14.10
N THR A 374 4.78 -3.21 -15.13
CA THR A 374 5.95 -2.30 -15.14
C THR A 374 5.59 -0.85 -15.41
N ASP A 375 4.86 -0.61 -16.54
CA ASP A 375 4.72 0.74 -17.08
C ASP A 375 3.54 1.50 -16.46
N ALA A 376 2.48 0.78 -16.05
CA ALA A 376 1.25 1.43 -15.57
C ALA A 376 1.01 1.27 -14.07
N LEU A 377 1.36 0.11 -13.46
CA LEU A 377 1.27 -0.10 -12.02
C LEU A 377 2.56 0.34 -11.29
N GLY A 378 3.70 0.41 -12.00
CA GLY A 378 4.99 0.73 -11.40
C GLY A 378 5.48 -0.31 -10.40
N PHE A 379 5.08 -1.58 -10.56
CA PHE A 379 5.36 -2.63 -9.58
C PHE A 379 6.69 -3.33 -9.86
N ILE A 380 7.47 -3.54 -8.82
CA ILE A 380 8.60 -4.46 -8.81
C ILE A 380 8.04 -5.86 -8.57
N ALA A 381 7.92 -6.65 -9.63
CA ALA A 381 7.33 -7.98 -9.56
C ALA A 381 8.33 -9.00 -8.98
N PRO A 382 7.93 -9.84 -8.00
CA PRO A 382 8.80 -10.85 -7.39
C PRO A 382 8.83 -12.18 -8.17
N PHE A 383 8.71 -12.15 -9.50
CA PHE A 383 8.58 -13.35 -10.33
C PHE A 383 9.69 -13.45 -11.39
N ASP A 384 10.17 -14.66 -11.66
CA ASP A 384 11.18 -14.96 -12.69
C ASP A 384 10.64 -14.87 -14.12
N THR A 385 9.35 -14.60 -14.32
CA THR A 385 8.76 -14.22 -15.60
C THR A 385 9.19 -12.82 -16.06
N PHE A 386 9.74 -11.99 -15.15
CA PHE A 386 10.31 -10.69 -15.44
C PHE A 386 11.83 -10.79 -15.62
N SER A 387 12.34 -10.14 -16.62
CA SER A 387 13.79 -10.04 -16.89
C SER A 387 14.35 -8.73 -16.31
N ALA A 388 15.68 -8.58 -16.41
CA ALA A 388 16.33 -7.32 -16.05
C ALA A 388 15.95 -6.13 -16.96
N GLU A 389 15.29 -6.39 -18.09
CA GLU A 389 14.79 -5.39 -19.03
C GLU A 389 13.37 -4.92 -18.67
N ASP A 390 12.64 -5.70 -17.87
CA ASP A 390 11.29 -5.38 -17.39
C ASP A 390 11.36 -4.46 -16.14
N VAL A 391 12.02 -3.30 -16.28
CA VAL A 391 12.18 -2.31 -15.20
C VAL A 391 10.94 -1.41 -15.15
N PRO A 392 10.37 -1.13 -13.97
CA PRO A 392 9.29 -0.16 -13.86
C PRO A 392 9.72 1.22 -14.38
N GLU A 393 8.86 1.89 -15.16
CA GLU A 393 9.07 3.29 -15.57
C GLU A 393 8.95 4.28 -14.40
N ASP A 394 8.42 3.84 -13.26
CA ASP A 394 8.30 4.62 -12.03
C ASP A 394 9.69 4.94 -11.44
N PRO A 395 10.09 6.22 -11.36
CA PRO A 395 11.42 6.60 -10.91
C PRO A 395 11.68 6.24 -9.43
N LEU A 396 10.65 6.15 -8.60
CA LEU A 396 10.81 5.72 -7.20
C LEU A 396 10.97 4.19 -7.10
N ALA A 397 10.30 3.42 -7.96
CA ALA A 397 10.52 1.97 -8.04
C ALA A 397 11.94 1.66 -8.53
N GLU A 398 12.45 2.41 -9.52
CA GLU A 398 13.85 2.34 -9.96
C GLU A 398 14.81 2.60 -8.78
N GLN A 399 14.53 3.64 -7.99
CA GLN A 399 15.35 3.95 -6.80
C GLN A 399 15.32 2.82 -5.76
N VAL A 400 14.20 2.16 -5.54
CA VAL A 400 14.11 1.00 -4.64
C VAL A 400 15.02 -0.11 -5.13
N GLN A 401 14.98 -0.44 -6.43
CA GLN A 401 15.86 -1.47 -7.01
C GLN A 401 17.34 -1.09 -6.89
N LEU A 402 17.69 0.17 -7.13
CA LEU A 402 19.07 0.67 -6.95
C LEU A 402 19.57 0.48 -5.51
N TRP A 403 18.72 0.80 -4.52
CA TRP A 403 19.06 0.62 -3.10
C TRP A 403 19.18 -0.85 -2.71
N MET A 404 18.29 -1.73 -3.19
CA MET A 404 18.34 -3.18 -2.95
C MET A 404 19.62 -3.82 -3.50
N ASN A 405 20.11 -3.32 -4.63
CA ASN A 405 21.29 -3.86 -5.32
C ASN A 405 22.61 -3.18 -4.87
N LYS A 406 22.55 -2.19 -3.97
CA LYS A 406 23.73 -1.43 -3.52
C LYS A 406 24.61 -2.29 -2.63
N GLN A 407 25.84 -2.57 -3.06
CA GLN A 407 26.78 -3.43 -2.35
C GLN A 407 27.07 -2.92 -0.93
N GLY A 408 27.02 -3.80 0.06
CA GLY A 408 27.32 -3.50 1.46
C GLY A 408 26.19 -2.76 2.20
N ILE A 409 25.03 -2.59 1.56
CA ILE A 409 23.84 -2.00 2.16
C ILE A 409 22.81 -3.12 2.39
N TYR A 410 22.16 -3.11 3.56
CA TYR A 410 21.08 -4.04 3.87
C TYR A 410 19.74 -3.31 3.90
N SER A 411 18.69 -3.95 3.38
CA SER A 411 17.32 -3.45 3.51
C SER A 411 16.77 -3.78 4.89
N ILE A 412 15.91 -2.91 5.42
CA ILE A 412 15.10 -3.21 6.60
C ILE A 412 13.83 -3.95 6.12
N PRO A 413 13.55 -5.16 6.62
CA PRO A 413 12.31 -5.87 6.31
C PRO A 413 11.08 -5.18 6.91
N TRP A 414 9.91 -5.56 6.41
CA TRP A 414 8.64 -5.01 6.91
C TRP A 414 8.11 -5.79 8.12
N ASP A 415 8.76 -5.60 9.27
CA ASP A 415 8.39 -6.23 10.54
C ASP A 415 7.01 -5.74 11.05
N PHE A 416 6.46 -4.66 10.50
CA PHE A 416 5.11 -4.20 10.84
C PHE A 416 4.01 -5.20 10.47
N THR A 417 4.30 -6.21 9.67
CA THR A 417 3.38 -7.32 9.37
C THR A 417 3.05 -8.16 10.59
N VAL A 418 3.86 -8.11 11.64
CA VAL A 418 3.60 -8.77 12.93
C VAL A 418 3.07 -7.82 14.01
N PHE A 419 2.78 -6.57 13.70
CA PHE A 419 2.16 -5.64 14.65
C PHE A 419 0.80 -6.18 15.12
N PRO A 420 0.43 -6.00 16.40
CA PRO A 420 -0.66 -6.75 17.03
C PRO A 420 -2.00 -6.63 16.32
N SER A 421 -2.41 -5.39 16.00
CA SER A 421 -3.73 -5.13 15.42
C SER A 421 -3.81 -3.78 14.73
N GLN A 422 -4.87 -3.55 13.98
CA GLN A 422 -5.18 -2.22 13.45
C GLN A 422 -5.53 -1.22 14.58
N THR A 423 -6.13 -1.71 15.66
CA THR A 423 -6.44 -0.90 16.86
C THR A 423 -5.16 -0.36 17.50
N PHE A 424 -4.15 -1.21 17.68
CA PHE A 424 -2.83 -0.77 18.16
C PHE A 424 -2.27 0.38 17.30
N LYS A 425 -2.26 0.19 15.98
CA LYS A 425 -1.75 1.19 15.03
C LYS A 425 -2.49 2.53 15.19
N GLN A 426 -3.82 2.51 15.29
CA GLN A 426 -4.64 3.71 15.48
C GLN A 426 -4.40 4.40 16.83
N HIS A 427 -4.23 3.63 17.90
CA HIS A 427 -3.92 4.16 19.23
C HIS A 427 -2.54 4.84 19.23
N PHE A 428 -1.54 4.21 18.61
CA PHE A 428 -0.21 4.80 18.49
C PHE A 428 -0.24 6.09 17.66
N GLY A 429 -0.92 6.11 16.50
CA GLY A 429 -1.09 7.33 15.70
C GLY A 429 -1.77 8.46 16.47
N SER A 430 -2.81 8.15 17.27
CA SER A 430 -3.49 9.11 18.14
C SER A 430 -2.58 9.63 19.27
N ALA A 431 -1.68 8.78 19.78
CA ALA A 431 -0.68 9.18 20.78
C ALA A 431 0.37 10.12 20.18
N LEU A 432 0.85 9.84 18.95
CA LEU A 432 1.76 10.71 18.21
C LEU A 432 1.15 12.09 17.93
N LEU A 433 -0.11 12.14 17.51
CA LEU A 433 -0.82 13.41 17.33
C LEU A 433 -0.93 14.19 18.66
N SER A 434 -1.24 13.49 19.75
CA SER A 434 -1.34 14.12 21.08
C SER A 434 0.02 14.66 21.54
N TYR A 435 1.12 13.97 21.22
CA TYR A 435 2.48 14.44 21.46
C TYR A 435 2.80 15.69 20.63
N ALA A 436 2.57 15.64 19.33
CA ALA A 436 2.81 16.77 18.41
C ALA A 436 2.04 18.04 18.84
N GLN A 437 0.88 17.85 19.44
CA GLN A 437 0.05 18.95 19.97
C GLN A 437 0.40 19.38 21.40
N GLY A 438 1.40 18.77 22.02
CA GLY A 438 1.83 19.06 23.40
C GLY A 438 0.85 18.60 24.48
N ARG A 439 -0.06 17.67 24.17
CA ARG A 439 -1.04 17.11 25.11
C ARG A 439 -0.54 15.86 25.84
N LYS A 440 0.49 15.20 25.32
CA LYS A 440 1.21 14.07 25.95
C LYS A 440 2.70 14.34 25.93
N THR A 441 3.39 13.86 26.98
CA THR A 441 4.86 13.77 26.98
C THR A 441 5.31 12.54 26.18
N TRP A 442 6.56 12.51 25.77
CA TRP A 442 7.10 11.35 25.08
C TRP A 442 7.11 10.10 25.95
N ALA A 443 7.44 10.23 27.23
CA ALA A 443 7.39 9.11 28.17
C ALA A 443 6.00 8.46 28.25
N GLN A 444 4.94 9.28 28.22
CA GLN A 444 3.56 8.76 28.15
C GLN A 444 3.25 8.06 26.83
N VAL A 445 3.84 8.50 25.71
CA VAL A 445 3.70 7.80 24.43
C VAL A 445 4.37 6.43 24.51
N GLN A 446 5.61 6.36 25.01
CA GLN A 446 6.35 5.10 25.14
C GLN A 446 5.63 4.11 26.06
N GLU A 447 5.21 4.54 27.25
CA GLU A 447 4.49 3.70 28.22
C GLU A 447 3.19 3.14 27.62
N ASN A 448 2.39 4.00 26.97
CA ASN A 448 1.15 3.57 26.34
C ASN A 448 1.41 2.58 25.19
N THR A 449 2.45 2.81 24.40
CA THR A 449 2.80 1.96 23.26
C THR A 449 3.12 0.53 23.72
N VAL A 450 3.95 0.38 24.75
CA VAL A 450 4.31 -0.94 25.30
C VAL A 450 3.09 -1.64 25.90
N ALA A 451 2.28 -0.93 26.68
CA ALA A 451 1.09 -1.50 27.32
C ALA A 451 0.04 -1.93 26.28
N ASP A 452 -0.18 -1.09 25.29
CA ASP A 452 -1.19 -1.33 24.24
C ASP A 452 -0.75 -2.45 23.28
N TRP A 453 0.55 -2.52 22.94
CA TRP A 453 1.09 -3.64 22.15
C TRP A 453 0.77 -4.97 22.82
N LYS A 454 1.11 -5.11 24.11
CA LYS A 454 0.87 -6.34 24.88
C LYS A 454 -0.63 -6.69 24.95
N SER A 455 -1.47 -5.69 25.22
CA SER A 455 -2.92 -5.87 25.31
C SER A 455 -3.54 -6.34 23.99
N GLU A 456 -3.19 -5.68 22.90
CA GLU A 456 -3.71 -5.99 21.56
C GLU A 456 -3.16 -7.32 21.02
N ALA A 457 -1.90 -7.67 21.32
CA ALA A 457 -1.34 -8.97 20.98
C ALA A 457 -2.05 -10.12 21.70
N ALA A 458 -2.43 -9.92 22.96
CA ALA A 458 -3.22 -10.91 23.70
C ALA A 458 -4.66 -11.06 23.19
N ALA A 459 -5.26 -9.95 22.69
CA ALA A 459 -6.61 -9.97 22.14
C ALA A 459 -6.69 -10.56 20.73
N SER A 460 -5.56 -10.62 20.00
CA SER A 460 -5.47 -11.10 18.62
C SER A 460 -4.92 -12.55 18.53
N ALA A 461 -4.77 -13.23 19.66
CA ALA A 461 -4.21 -14.59 19.79
C ALA A 461 -5.23 -15.70 19.58
#